data_1fb351588eaad955747251bbce7023bf
#
_entry.id   1fb351588eaad955747251bbce7023bf
#
_cell.length_a   1.000
_cell.length_b   1.000
_cell.length_c   1.000
_cell.angle_alpha   90.00
_cell.angle_beta   90.00
_cell.angle_gamma   90.00
#
_symmetry.space_group_name_H-M   'P 1'
#
loop_
_entity.id
_entity.type
_entity.pdbx_description
1 polymer ?
#
loop_
_entity_poly.entity_id
_entity_poly.type
_entity_poly.pdbx_seq_one_letter_code
_entity_poly.pdbx_strand_id
1 'polypeptide(L)'
;MKTILIIEDNDDNMKLISFILEKNGYRTIRAVNGREGIDMAIKESPDLVLLDIQLPDMNGIEVLEIIRHSESNGSLPIVAVTSFAMSGDRQRLLSSGCNGYIEKPINPETIMEEIRRYAGDPS
;
A
#
# COMPACT_ATOMS: atom_id res chain seq x y z
N MET A 1 4.96 6.80 16.51
CA MET A 1 4.54 7.27 15.17
C MET A 1 4.35 6.08 14.25
N LYS A 2 3.22 6.01 13.60
CA LYS A 2 2.92 4.90 12.70
C LYS A 2 3.64 5.04 11.38
N THR A 3 4.10 3.91 10.85
CA THR A 3 4.91 3.84 9.64
C THR A 3 4.10 3.23 8.49
N ILE A 4 4.08 3.90 7.37
CA ILE A 4 3.40 3.46 6.16
C ILE A 4 4.45 3.11 5.11
N LEU A 5 4.42 1.87 4.62
CA LEU A 5 5.27 1.46 3.50
C LEU A 5 4.54 1.79 2.20
N ILE A 6 5.19 2.53 1.32
CA ILE A 6 4.63 2.87 0.01
C ILE A 6 5.41 2.12 -1.05
N ILE A 7 4.72 1.25 -1.80
CA ILE A 7 5.32 0.50 -2.91
C ILE A 7 4.77 1.09 -4.21
N GLU A 8 5.57 1.90 -4.87
CA GLU A 8 5.15 2.70 -6.02
C GLU A 8 6.37 3.01 -6.91
N ASP A 9 6.30 2.71 -8.20
CA ASP A 9 7.40 2.94 -9.11
C ASP A 9 7.40 4.34 -9.75
N ASN A 10 6.26 5.01 -9.78
CA ASN A 10 6.17 6.35 -10.35
C ASN A 10 6.66 7.38 -9.35
N ASP A 11 7.69 8.13 -9.72
CA ASP A 11 8.34 9.08 -8.82
C ASP A 11 7.40 10.20 -8.37
N ASP A 12 6.58 10.72 -9.27
CA ASP A 12 5.62 11.78 -8.95
C ASP A 12 4.56 11.31 -7.97
N ASN A 13 4.02 10.10 -8.18
CA ASN A 13 3.05 9.50 -7.25
C ASN A 13 3.69 9.23 -5.89
N MET A 14 4.91 8.73 -5.87
CA MET A 14 5.63 8.48 -4.63
C MET A 14 5.81 9.77 -3.83
N LYS A 15 6.21 10.85 -4.48
CA LYS A 15 6.39 12.16 -3.84
C LYS A 15 5.06 12.69 -3.29
N LEU A 16 4.00 12.59 -4.09
CA LEU A 16 2.67 13.06 -3.69
C LEU A 16 2.16 12.30 -2.47
N ILE A 17 2.20 10.98 -2.52
CA ILE A 17 1.72 10.14 -1.42
C ILE A 17 2.54 10.40 -0.15
N SER A 18 3.86 10.42 -0.28
CA SER A 18 4.75 10.68 0.86
C SER A 18 4.48 12.02 1.50
N PHE A 19 4.30 13.06 0.69
CA PHE A 19 3.99 14.40 1.17
C PHE A 19 2.68 14.41 1.97
N ILE A 20 1.62 13.82 1.42
CA ILE A 20 0.32 13.77 2.07
C ILE A 20 0.42 13.07 3.42
N LEU A 21 1.06 11.91 3.48
CA LEU A 21 1.16 11.12 4.70
C LEU A 21 2.03 11.81 5.75
N GLU A 22 3.17 12.34 5.35
CA GLU A 22 4.07 13.02 6.28
C GLU A 22 3.45 14.29 6.85
N LYS A 23 2.72 15.02 6.03
CA LYS A 23 1.99 16.19 6.47
C LYS A 23 0.93 15.84 7.52
N ASN A 24 0.39 14.64 7.47
CA ASN A 24 -0.62 14.17 8.41
C ASN A 24 -0.03 13.39 9.59
N GLY A 25 1.28 13.42 9.78
CA GLY A 25 1.94 12.88 10.97
C GLY A 25 2.41 11.44 10.88
N TYR A 26 2.34 10.82 9.71
CA TYR A 26 2.81 9.45 9.52
C TYR A 26 4.26 9.44 9.06
N ARG A 27 5.00 8.41 9.48
CA ARG A 27 6.33 8.14 8.96
C ARG A 27 6.16 7.32 7.68
N THR A 28 6.96 7.62 6.66
CA THR A 28 6.90 6.86 5.40
C THR A 28 8.22 6.14 5.14
N ILE A 29 8.12 4.93 4.58
CA ILE A 29 9.24 4.22 4.00
C ILE A 29 8.84 3.89 2.57
N ARG A 30 9.80 3.85 1.65
CA ARG A 30 9.55 3.82 0.22
C ARG A 30 10.20 2.63 -0.44
N ALA A 31 9.45 1.97 -1.33
CA ALA A 31 9.96 0.91 -2.20
C ALA A 31 9.50 1.23 -3.63
N VAL A 32 10.39 1.08 -4.60
CA VAL A 32 10.13 1.48 -5.98
C VAL A 32 9.76 0.31 -6.90
N ASN A 33 9.77 -0.90 -6.38
CA ASN A 33 9.38 -2.09 -7.14
C ASN A 33 8.87 -3.17 -6.17
N GLY A 34 8.35 -4.26 -6.73
CA GLY A 34 7.74 -5.31 -5.92
C GLY A 34 8.74 -6.03 -5.02
N ARG A 35 9.92 -6.33 -5.53
CA ARG A 35 10.94 -7.04 -4.76
C ARG A 35 11.36 -6.24 -3.53
N GLU A 36 11.65 -4.98 -3.73
CA GLU A 36 12.00 -4.06 -2.64
C GLU A 36 10.87 -3.95 -1.64
N GLY A 37 9.64 -3.86 -2.13
CA GLY A 37 8.44 -3.76 -1.29
C GLY A 37 8.25 -4.97 -0.40
N ILE A 38 8.44 -6.17 -0.95
CA ILE A 38 8.35 -7.42 -0.18
C ILE A 38 9.39 -7.43 0.93
N ASP A 39 10.63 -7.13 0.58
CA ASP A 39 11.73 -7.13 1.53
C ASP A 39 11.48 -6.14 2.67
N MET A 40 11.02 -4.95 2.36
CA MET A 40 10.75 -3.92 3.36
C MET A 40 9.52 -4.25 4.22
N ALA A 41 8.48 -4.85 3.64
CA ALA A 41 7.31 -5.26 4.40
C ALA A 41 7.67 -6.28 5.48
N ILE A 42 8.56 -7.21 5.14
CA ILE A 42 8.99 -8.25 6.06
C ILE A 42 9.98 -7.70 7.10
N LYS A 43 10.94 -6.90 6.64
CA LYS A 43 12.04 -6.42 7.47
C LYS A 43 11.65 -5.27 8.40
N GLU A 44 10.86 -4.34 7.92
CA GLU A 44 10.57 -3.09 8.64
C GLU A 44 9.29 -3.13 9.46
N SER A 45 8.46 -4.16 9.29
CA SER A 45 7.20 -4.32 10.02
C SER A 45 6.35 -3.04 10.05
N PRO A 46 5.97 -2.51 8.89
CA PRO A 46 5.16 -1.27 8.85
C PRO A 46 3.78 -1.49 9.45
N ASP A 47 3.10 -0.40 9.78
CA ASP A 47 1.75 -0.45 10.30
C ASP A 47 0.70 -0.58 9.19
N LEU A 48 1.06 -0.22 7.96
CA LEU A 48 0.20 -0.36 6.79
C LEU A 48 1.06 -0.32 5.53
N VAL A 49 0.61 -1.02 4.49
CA VAL A 49 1.25 -1.00 3.16
C VAL A 49 0.29 -0.38 2.15
N LEU A 50 0.78 0.60 1.40
CA LEU A 50 0.11 1.09 0.18
C LEU A 50 0.83 0.43 -0.99
N LEU A 51 0.11 -0.37 -1.75
CA LEU A 51 0.68 -1.20 -2.80
C LEU A 51 0.12 -0.83 -4.16
N ASP A 52 0.96 -0.28 -5.04
CA ASP A 52 0.60 -0.08 -6.43
C ASP A 52 0.53 -1.45 -7.11
N ILE A 53 -0.56 -1.71 -7.80
CA ILE A 53 -0.77 -3.00 -8.47
C ILE A 53 0.04 -3.09 -9.76
N GLN A 54 0.39 -1.96 -10.37
CA GLN A 54 1.16 -1.91 -11.62
C GLN A 54 2.62 -1.59 -11.36
N LEU A 55 3.39 -2.63 -11.03
CA LEU A 55 4.82 -2.49 -10.76
C LEU A 55 5.66 -3.00 -11.94
N PRO A 56 6.91 -2.50 -12.10
CA PRO A 56 7.72 -2.86 -13.27
C PRO A 56 8.27 -4.28 -13.26
N ASP A 57 8.52 -4.84 -12.09
CA ASP A 57 9.18 -6.14 -11.96
C ASP A 57 8.23 -7.30 -11.69
N MET A 58 7.07 -7.04 -11.10
CA MET A 58 6.10 -8.09 -10.81
C MET A 58 4.70 -7.50 -10.64
N ASN A 59 3.70 -8.36 -10.79
CA ASN A 59 2.31 -7.98 -10.59
C ASN A 59 2.07 -7.68 -9.10
N GLY A 60 1.34 -6.60 -8.79
CA GLY A 60 1.03 -6.25 -7.42
C GLY A 60 0.28 -7.33 -6.65
N ILE A 61 -0.54 -8.14 -7.34
CA ILE A 61 -1.24 -9.26 -6.71
C ILE A 61 -0.24 -10.31 -6.21
N GLU A 62 0.82 -10.57 -6.99
CA GLU A 62 1.89 -11.47 -6.56
C GLU A 62 2.60 -10.94 -5.31
N VAL A 63 2.88 -9.63 -5.29
CA VAL A 63 3.48 -8.97 -4.13
C VAL A 63 2.61 -9.18 -2.90
N LEU A 64 1.31 -8.93 -3.05
CA LEU A 64 0.32 -9.09 -1.98
C LEU A 64 0.33 -10.51 -1.43
N GLU A 65 0.29 -11.50 -2.31
CA GLU A 65 0.27 -12.91 -1.92
C GLU A 65 1.55 -13.31 -1.19
N ILE A 66 2.70 -12.86 -1.67
CA ILE A 66 3.99 -13.16 -1.03
C ILE A 66 4.06 -12.54 0.36
N ILE A 67 3.63 -11.30 0.51
CA ILE A 67 3.61 -10.64 1.81
C ILE A 67 2.70 -11.40 2.77
N ARG A 68 1.51 -11.79 2.33
CA ARG A 68 0.55 -12.53 3.16
C ARG A 68 1.11 -13.88 3.61
N HIS A 69 1.81 -14.59 2.73
CA HIS A 69 2.43 -15.86 3.09
C HIS A 69 3.58 -15.70 4.10
N SER A 70 4.24 -14.56 4.09
CA SER A 70 5.37 -14.29 4.98
C SER A 70 4.93 -13.79 6.35
N GLU A 71 3.68 -13.38 6.46
CA GLU A 71 3.11 -12.83 7.69
C GLU A 71 2.70 -13.94 8.63
N SER A 72 3.06 -13.81 9.89
CA SER A 72 2.74 -14.87 10.87
C SER A 72 1.27 -14.88 11.30
N ASN A 73 0.57 -13.76 11.19
CA ASN A 73 -0.80 -13.65 11.69
C ASN A 73 -1.82 -13.01 10.74
N GLY A 74 -1.40 -12.62 9.54
CA GLY A 74 -2.28 -12.04 8.53
C GLY A 74 -2.90 -10.69 8.90
N SER A 75 -2.33 -9.98 9.86
CA SER A 75 -2.92 -8.75 10.39
C SER A 75 -2.41 -7.45 9.76
N LEU A 76 -1.37 -7.51 8.94
CA LEU A 76 -0.81 -6.30 8.31
C LEU A 76 -1.83 -5.72 7.32
N PRO A 77 -2.33 -4.48 7.53
CA PRO A 77 -3.24 -3.88 6.57
C PRO A 77 -2.51 -3.58 5.25
N ILE A 78 -3.09 -3.98 4.14
CA ILE A 78 -2.58 -3.71 2.80
C ILE A 78 -3.69 -3.07 1.99
N VAL A 79 -3.44 -1.85 1.51
CA VAL A 79 -4.38 -1.11 0.67
C VAL A 79 -3.79 -1.02 -0.72
N ALA A 80 -4.50 -1.57 -1.71
CA ALA A 80 -4.07 -1.53 -3.10
C ALA A 80 -4.34 -0.17 -3.71
N VAL A 81 -3.43 0.29 -4.57
CA VAL A 81 -3.59 1.54 -5.33
C VAL A 81 -3.60 1.14 -6.80
N THR A 82 -4.67 1.49 -7.53
CA THR A 82 -4.86 0.99 -8.88
C THR A 82 -5.56 1.99 -9.79
N SER A 83 -5.19 1.98 -11.08
CA SER A 83 -5.89 2.73 -12.12
C SER A 83 -7.10 1.95 -12.67
N PHE A 84 -7.20 0.68 -12.33
CA PHE A 84 -8.21 -0.21 -12.90
C PHE A 84 -9.13 -0.74 -11.81
N ALA A 85 -10.10 0.07 -11.41
CA ALA A 85 -11.05 -0.33 -10.38
C ALA A 85 -12.35 -0.86 -10.98
N MET A 86 -12.26 -1.70 -11.99
CA MET A 86 -13.42 -2.42 -12.52
C MET A 86 -13.84 -3.48 -11.51
N SER A 87 -15.13 -3.79 -11.47
CA SER A 87 -15.70 -4.67 -10.45
C SER A 87 -14.98 -6.02 -10.31
N GLY A 88 -14.54 -6.60 -11.42
CA GLY A 88 -13.80 -7.86 -11.41
C GLY A 88 -12.43 -7.75 -10.75
N ASP A 89 -11.73 -6.67 -11.01
CA ASP A 89 -10.40 -6.42 -10.42
C ASP A 89 -10.49 -6.16 -8.93
N ARG A 90 -11.52 -5.44 -8.52
CA ARG A 90 -11.77 -5.16 -7.10
C ARG A 90 -11.95 -6.45 -6.30
N GLN A 91 -12.80 -7.36 -6.80
CA GLN A 91 -13.02 -8.65 -6.15
C GLN A 91 -11.74 -9.48 -6.09
N ARG A 92 -10.98 -9.47 -7.17
CA ARG A 92 -9.73 -10.18 -7.26
C ARG A 92 -8.72 -9.69 -6.25
N LEU A 93 -8.61 -8.37 -6.08
CA LEU A 93 -7.72 -7.75 -5.08
C LEU A 93 -8.12 -8.14 -3.65
N LEU A 94 -9.41 -8.03 -3.34
CA LEU A 94 -9.90 -8.38 -2.02
C LEU A 94 -9.72 -9.87 -1.73
N SER A 95 -9.97 -10.73 -2.72
CA SER A 95 -9.79 -12.17 -2.59
C SER A 95 -8.32 -12.55 -2.40
N SER A 96 -7.40 -11.75 -2.94
CA SER A 96 -5.96 -12.00 -2.80
C SER A 96 -5.41 -11.53 -1.46
N GLY A 97 -6.22 -10.88 -0.64
CA GLY A 97 -5.87 -10.54 0.72
C GLY A 97 -5.65 -9.07 1.03
N CYS A 98 -5.97 -8.14 0.13
CA CYS A 98 -5.89 -6.73 0.47
C CYS A 98 -7.10 -6.32 1.31
N ASN A 99 -6.91 -5.32 2.17
CA ASN A 99 -7.94 -4.84 3.07
C ASN A 99 -8.83 -3.78 2.43
N GLY A 100 -8.27 -3.02 1.49
CA GLY A 100 -8.99 -1.98 0.79
C GLY A 100 -8.28 -1.61 -0.51
N TYR A 101 -8.84 -0.66 -1.24
CA TYR A 101 -8.21 -0.18 -2.46
C TYR A 101 -8.50 1.31 -2.67
N ILE A 102 -7.62 1.96 -3.40
CA ILE A 102 -7.71 3.38 -3.76
C ILE A 102 -7.55 3.47 -5.27
N GLU A 103 -8.44 4.20 -5.93
CA GLU A 103 -8.34 4.45 -7.36
C GLU A 103 -7.42 5.63 -7.64
N LYS A 104 -6.60 5.50 -8.68
CA LYS A 104 -5.85 6.63 -9.23
C LYS A 104 -6.80 7.48 -10.10
N PRO A 105 -6.62 8.80 -10.19
CA PRO A 105 -5.53 9.58 -9.59
C PRO A 105 -5.68 9.75 -8.09
N ILE A 106 -4.55 9.94 -7.41
CA ILE A 106 -4.50 10.04 -5.95
C ILE A 106 -5.23 11.31 -5.50
N ASN A 107 -6.21 11.12 -4.62
CA ASN A 107 -6.95 12.20 -3.99
C ASN A 107 -6.58 12.24 -2.50
N PRO A 108 -6.08 13.38 -1.98
CA PRO A 108 -5.64 13.46 -0.59
C PRO A 108 -6.69 13.06 0.44
N GLU A 109 -7.95 13.44 0.22
CA GLU A 109 -9.02 13.10 1.16
C GLU A 109 -9.29 11.61 1.18
N THR A 110 -9.39 10.99 0.00
CA THR A 110 -9.67 9.56 -0.13
C THR A 110 -8.54 8.72 0.46
N ILE A 111 -7.29 9.08 0.16
CA ILE A 111 -6.16 8.33 0.68
C ILE A 111 -6.09 8.41 2.20
N MET A 112 -6.36 9.58 2.77
CA MET A 112 -6.34 9.75 4.23
C MET A 112 -7.47 9.00 4.92
N GLU A 113 -8.65 8.92 4.30
CA GLU A 113 -9.75 8.12 4.83
C GLU A 113 -9.36 6.66 4.96
N GLU A 114 -8.75 6.10 3.90
CA GLU A 114 -8.33 4.69 3.90
C GLU A 114 -7.19 4.44 4.88
N ILE A 115 -6.22 5.35 4.94
CA ILE A 115 -5.12 5.24 5.89
C ILE A 115 -5.64 5.22 7.33
N ARG A 116 -6.50 6.15 7.69
CA ARG A 116 -7.06 6.23 9.05
C ARG A 116 -7.91 5.02 9.38
N ARG A 117 -8.67 4.51 8.41
CA ARG A 117 -9.52 3.34 8.60
C ARG A 117 -8.72 2.11 9.00
N TYR A 118 -7.57 1.89 8.36
CA TYR A 118 -6.80 0.66 8.57
C TYR A 118 -5.58 0.82 9.48
N ALA A 119 -4.97 1.99 9.52
CA ALA A 119 -3.80 2.24 10.37
C ALA A 119 -4.17 3.00 11.66
N GLY A 120 -5.30 3.68 11.66
CA GLY A 120 -5.69 4.55 12.76
C GLY A 120 -4.95 5.88 12.74
N ASP A 121 -4.96 6.59 13.84
CA ASP A 121 -4.26 7.88 13.98
C ASP A 121 -2.74 7.67 13.98
N PRO A 122 -1.97 8.71 13.57
CA PRO A 122 -0.53 8.54 13.40
C PRO A 122 0.28 8.34 14.68
N SER A 123 -0.26 8.68 15.81
CA SER A 123 0.45 8.56 17.11
C SER A 123 0.36 7.21 17.78
#